data_050d4fa7d16e39b0e69c853cf282f603
#
_entry.id   050d4fa7d16e39b0e69c853cf282f603
#
_cell.length_a   1.000
_cell.length_b   1.000
_cell.length_c   1.000
_cell.angle_alpha   90.00
_cell.angle_beta   90.00
_cell.angle_gamma   90.00
#
_symmetry.space_group_name_H-M   'P 1'
#
loop_
_entity.id
_entity.type
_entity.pdbx_description
1 polymer ?
#
loop_
_entity_poly.entity_id
_entity_poly.type
_entity_poly.pdbx_seq_one_letter_code
_entity_poly.pdbx_strand_id
1 'polypeptide(L)'
;ACDVYRPAAIKQLEVLGQQTDVPVYRMPPNVDPVHIASYAVDTARSYNRDIVILDTAGRLTIDEKLMAELRNIKAEVHPQEILLVLDSMTGQDAVTTAKAFDENLGIDGTILTKMDGDARGGAALSIKSVTGKPIKMIGVSEKLDGGLEDFHPDRMAGRILDLGDLETLIETAQRNMDAESLKDAAGKIRKGEFTLDDFLRQLKQVRKLGSFQSILGMLPGMGKFKDQLKDIDLDGKEVKHIEAIILSMTPAE
;
A
#
# COMPACT_ATOMS: atom_id res chain seq x y z
N ALA A 1 -4.85 -11.64 -16.25
CA ALA A 1 -3.61 -12.24 -15.77
C ALA A 1 -2.76 -12.70 -16.96
N CYS A 2 -1.67 -12.00 -17.25
CA CYS A 2 -0.73 -12.30 -18.34
C CYS A 2 0.57 -12.94 -17.83
N ASP A 3 0.78 -13.04 -16.51
CA ASP A 3 1.90 -13.78 -15.92
C ASP A 3 1.63 -15.29 -15.95
N VAL A 4 1.88 -15.90 -17.09
CA VAL A 4 1.68 -17.35 -17.30
C VAL A 4 2.79 -18.21 -16.71
N TYR A 5 3.89 -17.59 -16.29
CA TYR A 5 5.07 -18.30 -15.76
C TYR A 5 4.95 -18.66 -14.27
N ARG A 6 4.05 -18.00 -13.55
CA ARG A 6 3.82 -18.20 -12.12
C ARG A 6 2.37 -18.60 -11.84
N PRO A 7 2.02 -19.88 -11.82
CA PRO A 7 0.64 -20.33 -11.56
C PRO A 7 0.05 -19.80 -10.24
N ALA A 8 0.90 -19.64 -9.22
CA ALA A 8 0.47 -19.07 -7.95
C ALA A 8 0.02 -17.60 -8.07
N ALA A 9 0.65 -16.79 -8.94
CA ALA A 9 0.26 -15.40 -9.16
C ALA A 9 -1.13 -15.29 -9.80
N ILE A 10 -1.44 -16.14 -10.76
CA ILE A 10 -2.78 -16.20 -11.39
C ILE A 10 -3.84 -16.51 -10.32
N LYS A 11 -3.60 -17.55 -9.48
CA LYS A 11 -4.53 -17.92 -8.43
C LYS A 11 -4.70 -16.81 -7.38
N GLN A 12 -3.63 -16.13 -7.03
CA GLN A 12 -3.69 -14.99 -6.11
C GLN A 12 -4.54 -13.84 -6.69
N LEU A 13 -4.35 -13.52 -7.97
CA LEU A 13 -5.15 -12.49 -8.63
C LEU A 13 -6.63 -12.86 -8.69
N GLU A 14 -6.97 -14.15 -8.93
CA GLU A 14 -8.35 -14.65 -8.87
C GLU A 14 -8.98 -14.45 -7.48
N VAL A 15 -8.24 -14.75 -6.41
CA VAL A 15 -8.72 -14.56 -5.03
C VAL A 15 -8.95 -13.08 -4.75
N LEU A 16 -8.03 -12.21 -5.15
CA LEU A 16 -8.18 -10.75 -5.02
C LEU A 16 -9.39 -10.23 -5.82
N GLY A 17 -9.55 -10.72 -7.05
CA GLY A 17 -10.71 -10.35 -7.88
C GLY A 17 -12.04 -10.74 -7.24
N GLN A 18 -12.12 -11.92 -6.60
CA GLN A 18 -13.31 -12.34 -5.86
C GLN A 18 -13.57 -11.47 -4.62
N GLN A 19 -12.52 -11.07 -3.91
CA GLN A 19 -12.64 -10.20 -2.72
C GLN A 19 -13.08 -8.78 -3.05
N THR A 20 -12.70 -8.29 -4.23
CA THR A 20 -12.98 -6.91 -4.69
C THR A 20 -14.14 -6.81 -5.66
N ASP A 21 -14.79 -7.94 -6.00
CA ASP A 21 -15.83 -8.04 -7.04
C ASP A 21 -15.34 -7.53 -8.41
N VAL A 22 -14.06 -7.77 -8.72
CA VAL A 22 -13.45 -7.42 -10.01
C VAL A 22 -13.20 -8.69 -10.83
N PRO A 23 -13.74 -8.82 -12.04
CA PRO A 23 -13.56 -10.01 -12.86
C PRO A 23 -12.10 -10.15 -13.31
N VAL A 24 -11.56 -11.36 -13.18
CA VAL A 24 -10.20 -11.71 -13.60
C VAL A 24 -10.28 -12.59 -14.85
N TYR A 25 -9.70 -12.11 -15.94
CA TYR A 25 -9.57 -12.87 -17.18
C TYR A 25 -8.25 -13.64 -17.20
N ARG A 26 -8.32 -14.92 -17.48
CA ARG A 26 -7.17 -15.80 -17.65
C ARG A 26 -7.39 -16.79 -18.79
N MET A 27 -6.29 -17.31 -19.30
CA MET A 27 -6.26 -18.42 -20.25
C MET A 27 -5.33 -19.53 -19.74
N PRO A 28 -5.35 -20.72 -20.35
CA PRO A 28 -4.39 -21.77 -20.03
C PRO A 28 -2.93 -21.28 -20.14
N PRO A 29 -1.99 -21.81 -19.32
CA PRO A 29 -0.63 -21.28 -19.22
C PRO A 29 0.23 -21.48 -20.50
N ASN A 30 -0.25 -22.20 -21.47
CA ASN A 30 0.40 -22.41 -22.78
C ASN A 30 -0.02 -21.41 -23.86
N VAL A 31 -0.89 -20.45 -23.51
CA VAL A 31 -1.32 -19.39 -24.43
C VAL A 31 -0.36 -18.20 -24.33
N ASP A 32 -0.07 -17.61 -25.49
CA ASP A 32 0.79 -16.42 -25.58
C ASP A 32 0.24 -15.25 -24.77
N PRO A 33 1.01 -14.62 -23.88
CA PRO A 33 0.61 -13.44 -23.12
C PRO A 33 0.07 -12.28 -23.97
N VAL A 34 0.58 -12.09 -25.17
CA VAL A 34 0.06 -11.08 -26.12
C VAL A 34 -1.40 -11.34 -26.48
N HIS A 35 -1.72 -12.61 -26.80
CA HIS A 35 -3.09 -13.02 -27.11
C HIS A 35 -4.01 -12.90 -25.88
N ILE A 36 -3.52 -13.21 -24.67
CA ILE A 36 -4.27 -13.03 -23.43
C ILE A 36 -4.63 -11.57 -23.23
N ALA A 37 -3.66 -10.67 -23.45
CA ALA A 37 -3.84 -9.23 -23.28
C ALA A 37 -4.87 -8.67 -24.27
N SER A 38 -4.75 -8.99 -25.56
CA SER A 38 -5.69 -8.58 -26.61
C SER A 38 -7.10 -9.07 -26.32
N TYR A 39 -7.25 -10.35 -26.01
CA TYR A 39 -8.55 -10.94 -25.66
C TYR A 39 -9.17 -10.28 -24.42
N ALA A 40 -8.38 -9.99 -23.40
CA ALA A 40 -8.88 -9.34 -22.18
C ALA A 40 -9.40 -7.92 -22.46
N VAL A 41 -8.71 -7.16 -23.31
CA VAL A 41 -9.16 -5.82 -23.73
C VAL A 41 -10.44 -5.88 -24.52
N ASP A 42 -10.55 -6.79 -25.50
CA ASP A 42 -11.76 -6.94 -26.31
C ASP A 42 -12.96 -7.43 -25.51
N THR A 43 -12.71 -8.36 -24.57
CA THR A 43 -13.73 -8.82 -23.65
C THR A 43 -14.22 -7.68 -22.75
N ALA A 44 -13.30 -6.90 -22.18
CA ALA A 44 -13.65 -5.76 -21.33
C ALA A 44 -14.49 -4.71 -22.10
N ARG A 45 -14.16 -4.43 -23.35
CA ARG A 45 -14.96 -3.55 -24.23
C ARG A 45 -16.37 -4.11 -24.45
N SER A 46 -16.50 -5.42 -24.68
CA SER A 46 -17.82 -6.05 -24.90
C SER A 46 -18.71 -6.01 -23.65
N TYR A 47 -18.12 -5.93 -22.46
CA TYR A 47 -18.82 -5.78 -21.18
C TYR A 47 -18.89 -4.32 -20.69
N ASN A 48 -18.55 -3.32 -21.52
CA ASN A 48 -18.54 -1.89 -21.19
C ASN A 48 -17.73 -1.60 -19.91
N ARG A 49 -16.52 -2.17 -19.80
CA ARG A 49 -15.62 -1.87 -18.70
C ARG A 49 -14.75 -0.67 -19.03
N ASP A 50 -14.66 0.27 -18.11
CA ASP A 50 -13.92 1.52 -18.30
C ASP A 50 -12.41 1.34 -18.11
N ILE A 51 -12.00 0.38 -17.26
CA ILE A 51 -10.61 0.15 -16.88
C ILE A 51 -10.25 -1.31 -17.09
N VAL A 52 -9.07 -1.54 -17.69
CA VAL A 52 -8.44 -2.86 -17.82
C VAL A 52 -7.03 -2.80 -17.26
N ILE A 53 -6.74 -3.64 -16.30
CA ILE A 53 -5.39 -3.79 -15.72
C ILE A 53 -4.79 -5.09 -16.25
N LEU A 54 -3.66 -4.98 -16.95
CA LEU A 54 -2.88 -6.12 -17.43
C LEU A 54 -1.76 -6.42 -16.44
N ASP A 55 -1.93 -7.50 -15.67
CA ASP A 55 -0.89 -8.00 -14.76
C ASP A 55 0.08 -8.89 -15.55
N THR A 56 1.28 -8.37 -15.79
CA THR A 56 2.32 -9.01 -16.60
C THR A 56 3.41 -9.62 -15.74
N ALA A 57 4.20 -10.54 -16.31
CA ALA A 57 5.32 -11.11 -15.61
C ALA A 57 6.35 -10.02 -15.23
N GLY A 58 6.81 -10.06 -13.99
CA GLY A 58 7.91 -9.26 -13.47
C GLY A 58 9.05 -10.15 -13.01
N ARG A 59 10.28 -9.86 -13.43
CA ARG A 59 11.50 -10.54 -12.99
C ARG A 59 12.53 -9.54 -12.52
N LEU A 60 13.29 -9.92 -11.51
CA LEU A 60 14.40 -9.09 -10.98
C LEU A 60 15.56 -8.97 -11.98
N THR A 61 15.76 -9.97 -12.83
CA THR A 61 16.77 -9.94 -13.88
C THR A 61 16.14 -9.52 -15.20
N ILE A 62 16.75 -8.54 -15.83
CA ILE A 62 16.36 -8.06 -17.15
C ILE A 62 16.66 -9.17 -18.15
N ASP A 63 15.59 -9.80 -18.62
CA ASP A 63 15.64 -10.86 -19.62
C ASP A 63 15.14 -10.30 -20.95
N GLU A 64 15.95 -10.39 -22.01
CA GLU A 64 15.60 -9.89 -23.34
C GLU A 64 14.30 -10.52 -23.88
N LYS A 65 14.03 -11.77 -23.52
CA LYS A 65 12.82 -12.46 -23.92
C LYS A 65 11.58 -11.85 -23.27
N LEU A 66 11.66 -11.52 -21.98
CA LEU A 66 10.59 -10.81 -21.26
C LEU A 66 10.39 -9.41 -21.85
N MET A 67 11.47 -8.68 -22.13
CA MET A 67 11.37 -7.35 -22.72
C MET A 67 10.74 -7.38 -24.11
N ALA A 68 11.04 -8.39 -24.92
CA ALA A 68 10.39 -8.59 -26.21
C ALA A 68 8.89 -8.89 -26.07
N GLU A 69 8.51 -9.72 -25.10
CA GLU A 69 7.11 -10.03 -24.79
C GLU A 69 6.35 -8.76 -24.39
N LEU A 70 6.89 -7.96 -23.48
CA LEU A 70 6.27 -6.71 -23.03
C LEU A 70 6.14 -5.68 -24.15
N ARG A 71 7.16 -5.55 -25.02
CA ARG A 71 7.07 -4.71 -26.23
C ARG A 71 5.95 -5.18 -27.18
N ASN A 72 5.79 -6.49 -27.36
CA ASN A 72 4.74 -7.05 -28.18
C ASN A 72 3.34 -6.80 -27.58
N ILE A 73 3.18 -6.97 -26.26
CA ILE A 73 1.94 -6.62 -25.57
C ILE A 73 1.63 -5.14 -25.76
N LYS A 74 2.63 -4.25 -25.52
CA LYS A 74 2.47 -2.81 -25.72
C LYS A 74 2.03 -2.46 -27.14
N ALA A 75 2.65 -3.08 -28.14
CA ALA A 75 2.34 -2.84 -29.54
C ALA A 75 0.92 -3.33 -29.94
N GLU A 76 0.43 -4.41 -29.33
CA GLU A 76 -0.87 -4.98 -29.61
C GLU A 76 -2.01 -4.20 -28.95
N VAL A 77 -1.89 -3.89 -27.66
CA VAL A 77 -3.00 -3.34 -26.88
C VAL A 77 -2.99 -1.82 -26.74
N HIS A 78 -1.88 -1.17 -27.08
CA HIS A 78 -1.69 0.29 -26.97
C HIS A 78 -2.17 0.84 -25.62
N PRO A 79 -1.56 0.41 -24.50
CA PRO A 79 -2.00 0.83 -23.18
C PRO A 79 -1.87 2.34 -23.00
N GLN A 80 -2.79 2.96 -22.29
CA GLN A 80 -2.74 4.37 -21.97
C GLN A 80 -1.67 4.69 -20.93
N GLU A 81 -1.35 3.73 -20.08
CA GLU A 81 -0.38 3.89 -19.01
C GLU A 81 0.38 2.59 -18.74
N ILE A 82 1.70 2.71 -18.58
CA ILE A 82 2.61 1.62 -18.20
C ILE A 82 3.23 1.97 -16.87
N LEU A 83 2.85 1.24 -15.83
CA LEU A 83 3.32 1.44 -14.46
C LEU A 83 4.29 0.33 -14.07
N LEU A 84 5.50 0.72 -13.68
CA LEU A 84 6.50 -0.20 -13.16
C LEU A 84 6.39 -0.30 -11.64
N VAL A 85 6.14 -1.51 -11.14
CA VAL A 85 6.08 -1.79 -9.70
C VAL A 85 7.45 -2.22 -9.22
N LEU A 86 7.98 -1.52 -8.22
CA LEU A 86 9.31 -1.71 -7.65
C LEU A 86 9.25 -1.89 -6.14
N ASP A 87 10.10 -2.75 -5.62
CA ASP A 87 10.30 -2.92 -4.18
C ASP A 87 11.31 -1.86 -3.68
N SER A 88 10.87 -0.95 -2.80
CA SER A 88 11.73 0.12 -2.28
C SER A 88 12.91 -0.39 -1.45
N MET A 89 12.79 -1.59 -0.88
CA MET A 89 13.83 -2.19 -0.03
C MET A 89 14.99 -2.80 -0.83
N THR A 90 14.86 -2.97 -2.15
CA THR A 90 15.94 -3.51 -3.00
C THR A 90 17.03 -2.48 -3.34
N GLY A 91 16.83 -1.23 -2.91
CA GLY A 91 17.84 -0.19 -3.03
C GLY A 91 18.29 0.07 -4.46
N GLN A 92 19.59 -0.07 -4.74
CA GLN A 92 20.17 0.25 -6.04
C GLN A 92 19.70 -0.66 -7.19
N ASP A 93 19.28 -1.89 -6.88
CA ASP A 93 18.75 -2.82 -7.89
C ASP A 93 17.42 -2.31 -8.44
N ALA A 94 16.58 -1.68 -7.61
CA ALA A 94 15.35 -1.03 -8.07
C ALA A 94 15.64 0.09 -9.07
N VAL A 95 16.69 0.88 -8.84
CA VAL A 95 17.09 1.99 -9.73
C VAL A 95 17.58 1.46 -11.06
N THR A 96 18.42 0.42 -11.04
CA THR A 96 18.93 -0.23 -12.26
C THR A 96 17.79 -0.85 -13.06
N THR A 97 16.88 -1.52 -12.40
CA THR A 97 15.69 -2.12 -13.02
C THR A 97 14.79 -1.03 -13.62
N ALA A 98 14.52 0.05 -12.90
CA ALA A 98 13.70 1.16 -13.38
C ALA A 98 14.27 1.78 -14.67
N LYS A 99 15.58 2.02 -14.69
CA LYS A 99 16.27 2.57 -15.85
C LYS A 99 16.13 1.66 -17.08
N ALA A 100 16.36 0.38 -16.91
CA ALA A 100 16.30 -0.56 -18.01
C ALA A 100 14.87 -0.76 -18.56
N PHE A 101 13.86 -0.77 -17.69
CA PHE A 101 12.47 -0.82 -18.14
C PHE A 101 12.05 0.46 -18.87
N ASP A 102 12.50 1.63 -18.41
CA ASP A 102 12.21 2.88 -19.09
C ASP A 102 12.88 2.95 -20.47
N GLU A 103 14.15 2.58 -20.58
CA GLU A 103 14.90 2.57 -21.85
C GLU A 103 14.31 1.58 -22.87
N ASN A 104 13.84 0.40 -22.43
CA ASN A 104 13.36 -0.65 -23.33
C ASN A 104 11.86 -0.56 -23.65
N LEU A 105 11.06 -0.09 -22.71
CA LEU A 105 9.59 -0.10 -22.82
C LEU A 105 8.99 1.31 -22.81
N GLY A 106 9.66 2.28 -22.18
CA GLY A 106 9.11 3.61 -21.96
C GLY A 106 7.96 3.55 -20.97
N ILE A 107 8.28 3.59 -19.68
CA ILE A 107 7.27 3.61 -18.61
C ILE A 107 6.67 5.01 -18.44
N ASP A 108 5.43 5.10 -17.94
CA ASP A 108 4.74 6.36 -17.68
C ASP A 108 4.83 6.78 -16.21
N GLY A 109 5.10 5.82 -15.33
CA GLY A 109 5.27 6.06 -13.89
C GLY A 109 5.72 4.82 -13.14
N THR A 110 5.97 4.99 -11.85
CA THR A 110 6.36 3.92 -10.95
C THR A 110 5.43 3.83 -9.75
N ILE A 111 5.29 2.61 -9.22
CA ILE A 111 4.65 2.31 -7.94
C ILE A 111 5.73 1.71 -7.04
N LEU A 112 5.92 2.28 -5.86
CA LEU A 112 6.91 1.77 -4.90
C LEU A 112 6.21 0.98 -3.81
N THR A 113 6.54 -0.29 -3.67
CA THR A 113 6.00 -1.16 -2.61
C THR A 113 6.93 -1.21 -1.41
N LYS A 114 6.41 -1.70 -0.28
CA LYS A 114 7.12 -1.87 1.00
C LYS A 114 7.70 -0.57 1.58
N MET A 115 7.01 0.54 1.34
CA MET A 115 7.42 1.85 1.86
C MET A 115 7.27 1.96 3.38
N ASP A 116 6.54 1.05 4.02
CA ASP A 116 6.49 0.86 5.46
C ASP A 116 7.84 0.41 6.05
N GLY A 117 8.64 -0.34 5.28
CA GLY A 117 10.00 -0.77 5.63
C GLY A 117 11.10 0.23 5.26
N ASP A 118 10.87 1.13 4.33
CA ASP A 118 11.83 2.16 3.89
C ASP A 118 11.68 3.45 4.71
N ALA A 119 12.32 3.48 5.88
CA ALA A 119 12.20 4.60 6.83
C ALA A 119 12.62 5.97 6.26
N ARG A 120 13.41 6.01 5.18
CA ARG A 120 13.96 7.26 4.62
C ARG A 120 13.52 7.58 3.21
N GLY A 121 12.85 6.67 2.49
CA GLY A 121 12.39 6.91 1.12
C GLY A 121 13.50 7.17 0.09
N GLY A 122 14.73 6.71 0.36
CA GLY A 122 15.89 6.96 -0.49
C GLY A 122 15.75 6.36 -1.90
N ALA A 123 15.07 5.20 -2.01
CA ALA A 123 14.78 4.57 -3.29
C ALA A 123 13.92 5.48 -4.17
N ALA A 124 12.92 6.14 -3.61
CA ALA A 124 12.02 7.05 -4.33
C ALA A 124 12.79 8.19 -5.02
N LEU A 125 13.69 8.84 -4.28
CA LEU A 125 14.51 9.93 -4.80
C LEU A 125 15.43 9.46 -5.95
N SER A 126 16.09 8.31 -5.75
CA SER A 126 17.02 7.75 -6.74
C SER A 126 16.31 7.33 -8.03
N ILE A 127 15.15 6.64 -7.93
CA ILE A 127 14.36 6.22 -9.08
C ILE A 127 13.86 7.44 -9.86
N LYS A 128 13.31 8.44 -9.15
CA LYS A 128 12.87 9.69 -9.79
C LYS A 128 14.01 10.42 -10.50
N SER A 129 15.19 10.48 -9.89
CA SER A 129 16.36 11.15 -10.45
C SER A 129 16.86 10.46 -11.74
N VAL A 130 16.86 9.12 -11.76
CA VAL A 130 17.41 8.34 -12.88
C VAL A 130 16.43 8.22 -14.05
N THR A 131 15.14 8.00 -13.77
CA THR A 131 14.13 7.82 -14.82
C THR A 131 13.46 9.13 -15.26
N GLY A 132 13.46 10.15 -14.41
CA GLY A 132 12.66 11.35 -14.63
C GLY A 132 11.14 11.12 -14.54
N LYS A 133 10.69 9.87 -14.39
CA LYS A 133 9.27 9.50 -14.37
C LYS A 133 8.62 9.77 -13.01
N PRO A 134 7.32 10.09 -12.97
CA PRO A 134 6.64 10.29 -11.70
C PRO A 134 6.49 8.97 -10.93
N ILE A 135 6.60 9.07 -9.60
CA ILE A 135 6.06 8.04 -8.73
C ILE A 135 4.57 8.36 -8.59
N LYS A 136 3.73 7.41 -8.91
CA LYS A 136 2.27 7.58 -8.88
C LYS A 136 1.68 7.20 -7.53
N MET A 137 2.09 6.03 -7.03
CA MET A 137 1.54 5.43 -5.82
C MET A 137 2.63 4.77 -4.98
N ILE A 138 2.33 4.59 -3.71
CA ILE A 138 3.17 3.86 -2.74
C ILE A 138 2.37 2.77 -2.05
N GLY A 139 2.97 1.59 -1.91
CA GLY A 139 2.44 0.49 -1.13
C GLY A 139 3.01 0.54 0.29
N VAL A 140 2.14 0.71 1.26
CA VAL A 140 2.48 0.84 2.69
C VAL A 140 2.00 -0.33 3.53
N SER A 141 1.23 -1.24 2.95
CA SER A 141 0.73 -2.45 3.61
C SER A 141 0.32 -3.49 2.57
N GLU A 142 0.17 -4.75 2.99
CA GLU A 142 -0.38 -5.85 2.16
C GLU A 142 -1.93 -5.91 2.21
N LYS A 143 -2.57 -5.03 2.97
CA LYS A 143 -4.02 -4.98 3.08
C LYS A 143 -4.65 -4.36 1.83
N LEU A 144 -5.84 -4.85 1.45
CA LEU A 144 -6.60 -4.27 0.34
C LEU A 144 -7.09 -2.85 0.66
N ASP A 145 -7.48 -2.62 1.91
CA ASP A 145 -7.91 -1.30 2.36
C ASP A 145 -6.73 -0.54 2.98
N GLY A 146 -6.41 0.63 2.40
CA GLY A 146 -5.33 1.50 2.85
C GLY A 146 -3.92 0.96 2.61
N GLY A 147 -3.75 -0.11 1.81
CA GLY A 147 -2.43 -0.66 1.49
C GLY A 147 -1.72 0.06 0.35
N LEU A 148 -2.45 0.78 -0.48
CA LEU A 148 -1.95 1.58 -1.60
C LEU A 148 -2.40 3.02 -1.43
N GLU A 149 -1.46 3.97 -1.52
CA GLU A 149 -1.69 5.40 -1.33
C GLU A 149 -1.14 6.20 -2.51
N ASP A 150 -1.72 7.36 -2.78
CA ASP A 150 -1.18 8.31 -3.75
C ASP A 150 0.18 8.83 -3.26
N PHE A 151 1.10 9.05 -4.20
CA PHE A 151 2.41 9.60 -3.87
C PHE A 151 2.34 11.11 -3.70
N HIS A 152 2.70 11.59 -2.51
CA HIS A 152 2.80 13.01 -2.19
C HIS A 152 4.28 13.42 -2.04
N PRO A 153 4.87 14.16 -3.02
CA PRO A 153 6.28 14.55 -2.97
C PRO A 153 6.67 15.34 -1.71
N ASP A 154 5.79 16.23 -1.26
CA ASP A 154 6.06 17.09 -0.09
C ASP A 154 6.14 16.27 1.20
N ARG A 155 5.26 15.26 1.36
CA ARG A 155 5.30 14.34 2.49
C ARG A 155 6.55 13.46 2.46
N MET A 156 6.94 13.00 1.27
CA MET A 156 8.16 12.22 1.10
C MET A 156 9.40 13.06 1.43
N ALA A 157 9.45 14.31 0.99
CA ALA A 157 10.51 15.23 1.35
C ALA A 157 10.58 15.45 2.87
N GLY A 158 9.45 15.63 3.53
CA GLY A 158 9.35 15.71 4.99
C GLY A 158 9.93 14.48 5.69
N ARG A 159 9.61 13.27 5.20
CA ARG A 159 10.17 12.01 5.71
C ARG A 159 11.69 11.92 5.53
N ILE A 160 12.20 12.27 4.36
CA ILE A 160 13.64 12.26 4.06
C ILE A 160 14.40 13.22 4.96
N LEU A 161 13.83 14.39 5.25
CA LEU A 161 14.42 15.45 6.07
C LEU A 161 14.17 15.26 7.57
N ASP A 162 13.53 14.16 7.98
CA ASP A 162 13.16 13.88 9.39
C ASP A 162 12.27 14.97 10.01
N LEU A 163 11.48 15.66 9.17
CA LEU A 163 10.52 16.69 9.60
C LEU A 163 9.20 16.12 10.10
N GLY A 164 9.03 14.79 9.97
CA GLY A 164 7.78 14.09 10.25
C GLY A 164 6.76 14.20 9.11
N ASP A 165 5.68 13.46 9.26
CA ASP A 165 4.56 13.42 8.29
C ASP A 165 3.26 13.80 9.00
N LEU A 166 3.15 15.05 9.41
CA LEU A 166 2.02 15.55 10.18
C LEU A 166 0.71 15.52 9.37
N GLU A 167 0.78 15.73 8.06
CA GLU A 167 -0.40 15.71 7.18
C GLU A 167 -1.01 14.31 7.08
N THR A 168 -0.19 13.29 6.87
CA THR A 168 -0.65 11.89 6.90
C THR A 168 -1.25 11.52 8.24
N LEU A 169 -0.67 12.01 9.34
CA LEU A 169 -1.20 11.80 10.68
C LEU A 169 -2.60 12.42 10.83
N ILE A 170 -2.77 13.68 10.37
CA ILE A 170 -4.04 14.38 10.41
C ILE A 170 -5.09 13.68 9.56
N GLU A 171 -4.76 13.28 8.33
CA GLU A 171 -5.68 12.56 7.44
C GLU A 171 -6.07 11.19 8.00
N THR A 172 -5.10 10.46 8.55
CA THR A 172 -5.37 9.15 9.18
C THR A 172 -6.28 9.31 10.39
N ALA A 173 -6.06 10.37 11.19
CA ALA A 173 -6.94 10.70 12.30
C ALA A 173 -8.35 11.06 11.80
N GLN A 174 -8.48 11.88 10.76
CA GLN A 174 -9.77 12.27 10.20
C GLN A 174 -10.54 11.10 9.58
N ARG A 175 -9.87 10.15 8.93
CA ARG A 175 -10.50 8.94 8.36
C ARG A 175 -10.99 7.95 9.41
N ASN A 176 -10.23 7.81 10.50
CA ASN A 176 -10.44 6.72 11.45
C ASN A 176 -11.06 7.17 12.77
N MET A 177 -11.12 8.48 13.04
CA MET A 177 -11.70 9.03 14.26
C MET A 177 -13.06 9.66 13.97
N ASP A 178 -14.07 9.17 14.66
CA ASP A 178 -15.36 9.80 14.70
C ASP A 178 -15.31 11.04 15.60
N ALA A 179 -15.35 12.22 14.97
CA ALA A 179 -15.27 13.51 15.68
C ALA A 179 -16.41 13.70 16.71
N GLU A 180 -17.55 13.06 16.48
CA GLU A 180 -18.70 13.09 17.37
C GLU A 180 -18.44 12.25 18.62
N SER A 181 -17.85 11.08 18.45
CA SER A 181 -17.41 10.19 19.53
C SER A 181 -16.35 10.82 20.45
N LEU A 182 -15.43 11.60 19.90
CA LEU A 182 -14.42 12.33 20.68
C LEU A 182 -15.04 13.46 21.52
N LYS A 183 -16.00 14.19 20.93
CA LYS A 183 -16.72 15.25 21.66
C LYS A 183 -17.58 14.68 22.77
N ASP A 184 -18.23 13.55 22.54
CA ASP A 184 -19.03 12.83 23.55
C ASP A 184 -18.16 12.34 24.70
N ALA A 185 -17.01 11.71 24.40
CA ALA A 185 -16.06 11.27 25.41
C ALA A 185 -15.51 12.43 26.25
N ALA A 186 -15.13 13.55 25.62
CA ALA A 186 -14.69 14.74 26.32
C ALA A 186 -15.81 15.36 27.22
N GLY A 187 -17.05 15.32 26.75
CA GLY A 187 -18.22 15.73 27.50
C GLY A 187 -18.45 14.87 28.75
N LYS A 188 -18.34 13.55 28.59
CA LYS A 188 -18.51 12.58 29.72
C LYS A 188 -17.37 12.67 30.74
N ILE A 189 -16.13 12.88 30.31
CA ILE A 189 -14.97 13.11 31.21
C ILE A 189 -15.22 14.35 32.06
N ARG A 190 -15.69 15.45 31.47
CA ARG A 190 -16.00 16.69 32.20
C ARG A 190 -17.10 16.54 33.24
N LYS A 191 -18.08 15.65 32.99
CA LYS A 191 -19.20 15.36 33.90
C LYS A 191 -18.88 14.28 34.91
N GLY A 192 -17.71 13.62 34.82
CA GLY A 192 -17.38 12.47 35.67
C GLY A 192 -18.17 11.20 35.34
N GLU A 193 -18.76 11.12 34.14
CA GLU A 193 -19.61 10.01 33.66
C GLU A 193 -18.85 9.06 32.73
N PHE A 194 -17.54 9.19 32.63
CA PHE A 194 -16.72 8.37 31.75
C PHE A 194 -16.54 6.96 32.31
N THR A 195 -17.02 5.97 31.56
CA THR A 195 -17.08 4.55 31.98
C THR A 195 -15.93 3.73 31.38
N LEU A 196 -15.75 2.49 31.87
CA LEU A 196 -14.82 1.52 31.29
C LEU A 196 -15.20 1.13 29.86
N ASP A 197 -16.49 1.10 29.53
CA ASP A 197 -16.98 0.90 28.16
C ASP A 197 -16.60 2.05 27.23
N ASP A 198 -16.65 3.29 27.72
CA ASP A 198 -16.20 4.46 26.98
C ASP A 198 -14.68 4.39 26.74
N PHE A 199 -13.91 3.98 27.76
CA PHE A 199 -12.48 3.73 27.64
C PHE A 199 -12.16 2.65 26.59
N LEU A 200 -12.86 1.53 26.61
CA LEU A 200 -12.68 0.45 25.65
C LEU A 200 -13.00 0.91 24.21
N ARG A 201 -14.05 1.71 24.03
CA ARG A 201 -14.36 2.32 22.73
C ARG A 201 -13.25 3.24 22.24
N GLN A 202 -12.69 4.09 23.08
CA GLN A 202 -11.57 4.96 22.75
C GLN A 202 -10.31 4.15 22.41
N LEU A 203 -10.01 3.11 23.17
CA LEU A 203 -8.88 2.22 22.91
C LEU A 203 -9.00 1.55 21.54
N LYS A 204 -10.19 1.07 21.16
CA LYS A 204 -10.47 0.51 19.83
C LYS A 204 -10.33 1.53 18.70
N GLN A 205 -10.69 2.80 18.95
CA GLN A 205 -10.52 3.87 17.96
C GLN A 205 -9.05 4.21 17.74
N VAL A 206 -8.25 4.32 18.82
CA VAL A 206 -6.80 4.55 18.72
C VAL A 206 -6.13 3.42 17.92
N ARG A 207 -6.52 2.17 18.13
CA ARG A 207 -6.01 1.03 17.34
C ARG A 207 -6.34 1.10 15.85
N LYS A 208 -7.42 1.77 15.45
CA LYS A 208 -7.76 1.99 14.03
C LYS A 208 -6.82 3.00 13.35
N LEU A 209 -6.12 3.85 14.10
CA LEU A 209 -5.11 4.78 13.58
C LEU A 209 -3.83 4.09 13.12
N GLY A 210 -3.69 2.80 13.39
CA GLY A 210 -2.49 2.01 13.13
C GLY A 210 -1.73 1.66 14.40
N SER A 211 -0.52 1.08 14.25
CA SER A 211 0.31 0.79 15.41
C SER A 211 0.80 2.08 16.05
N PHE A 212 0.94 2.08 17.39
CA PHE A 212 1.49 3.22 18.13
C PHE A 212 2.89 3.61 17.62
N GLN A 213 3.66 2.65 17.15
CA GLN A 213 4.97 2.85 16.54
C GLN A 213 4.86 3.62 15.21
N SER A 214 3.82 3.37 14.42
CA SER A 214 3.55 4.11 13.19
C SER A 214 3.21 5.57 13.47
N ILE A 215 2.38 5.82 14.49
CA ILE A 215 2.00 7.17 14.92
C ILE A 215 3.22 7.95 15.42
N LEU A 216 4.06 7.32 16.26
CA LEU A 216 5.31 7.93 16.74
C LEU A 216 6.28 8.26 15.60
N GLY A 217 6.33 7.42 14.56
CA GLY A 217 7.17 7.66 13.39
C GLY A 217 6.75 8.87 12.55
N MET A 218 5.49 9.31 12.67
CA MET A 218 4.95 10.48 11.97
C MET A 218 5.14 11.80 12.72
N LEU A 219 5.50 11.75 14.01
CA LEU A 219 5.71 12.95 14.82
C LEU A 219 7.11 13.54 14.61
N PRO A 220 7.22 14.86 14.39
CA PRO A 220 8.50 15.54 14.21
C PRO A 220 9.42 15.34 15.42
N GLY A 221 10.70 14.99 15.19
CA GLY A 221 11.72 14.86 16.23
C GLY A 221 11.63 13.62 17.13
N MET A 222 10.62 12.75 16.94
CA MET A 222 10.44 11.52 17.75
C MET A 222 11.21 10.31 17.22
N GLY A 223 11.86 10.41 16.06
CA GLY A 223 12.62 9.32 15.46
C GLY A 223 13.69 8.72 16.37
N LYS A 224 14.32 9.55 17.23
CA LYS A 224 15.33 9.11 18.21
C LYS A 224 14.74 8.31 19.39
N PHE A 225 13.46 8.47 19.69
CA PHE A 225 12.77 7.75 20.74
C PHE A 225 12.23 6.39 20.26
N LYS A 226 12.14 6.18 18.95
CA LYS A 226 11.66 4.92 18.35
C LYS A 226 12.47 3.71 18.84
N ASP A 227 13.78 3.86 19.02
CA ASP A 227 14.65 2.77 19.48
C ASP A 227 14.49 2.48 21.00
N GLN A 228 14.15 3.48 21.80
CA GLN A 228 13.92 3.32 23.23
C GLN A 228 12.53 2.75 23.55
N LEU A 229 11.57 2.89 22.62
CA LEU A 229 10.20 2.45 22.78
C LEU A 229 9.89 1.11 22.07
N LYS A 230 10.89 0.51 21.40
CA LYS A 230 10.76 -0.81 20.76
C LYS A 230 10.38 -1.93 21.72
N ASP A 231 10.71 -1.78 22.99
CA ASP A 231 10.45 -2.79 24.03
C ASP A 231 9.05 -2.62 24.67
N ILE A 232 8.31 -1.55 24.32
CA ILE A 232 6.97 -1.29 24.83
C ILE A 232 5.94 -1.77 23.79
N ASP A 233 5.44 -2.99 23.99
CA ASP A 233 4.41 -3.59 23.14
C ASP A 233 2.99 -3.05 23.50
N LEU A 234 2.73 -1.79 23.14
CA LEU A 234 1.43 -1.16 23.36
C LEU A 234 0.30 -1.73 22.45
N ASP A 235 0.67 -2.45 21.40
CA ASP A 235 -0.27 -3.15 20.52
C ASP A 235 -0.43 -4.65 20.88
N GLY A 236 0.31 -5.11 21.87
CA GLY A 236 0.50 -6.51 22.19
C GLY A 236 -0.43 -7.09 23.24
N LYS A 237 0.11 -8.06 23.97
CA LYS A 237 -0.63 -8.88 24.94
C LYS A 237 -1.25 -8.06 26.08
N GLU A 238 -0.61 -6.98 26.51
CA GLU A 238 -1.07 -6.16 27.63
C GLU A 238 -2.37 -5.43 27.32
N VAL A 239 -2.48 -4.83 26.13
CA VAL A 239 -3.72 -4.16 25.69
C VAL A 239 -4.86 -5.16 25.52
N LYS A 240 -4.56 -6.36 24.99
CA LYS A 240 -5.55 -7.45 24.88
C LYS A 240 -5.99 -7.95 26.27
N HIS A 241 -5.09 -7.98 27.25
CA HIS A 241 -5.43 -8.33 28.63
C HIS A 241 -6.35 -7.28 29.25
N ILE A 242 -6.07 -5.98 29.08
CA ILE A 242 -6.95 -4.91 29.54
C ILE A 242 -8.33 -5.02 28.91
N GLU A 243 -8.38 -5.23 27.59
CA GLU A 243 -9.65 -5.44 26.87
C GLU A 243 -10.41 -6.66 27.42
N ALA A 244 -9.72 -7.79 27.63
CA ALA A 244 -10.33 -8.99 28.18
C ALA A 244 -10.84 -8.80 29.62
N ILE A 245 -10.10 -8.07 30.45
CA ILE A 245 -10.52 -7.73 31.81
C ILE A 245 -11.81 -6.91 31.78
N ILE A 246 -11.85 -5.83 31.00
CA ILE A 246 -13.04 -4.96 30.90
C ILE A 246 -14.24 -5.75 30.38
N LEU A 247 -14.05 -6.59 29.33
CA LEU A 247 -15.12 -7.40 28.77
C LEU A 247 -15.61 -8.53 29.70
N SER A 248 -14.83 -8.89 30.70
CA SER A 248 -15.22 -9.89 31.70
C SER A 248 -16.00 -9.31 32.89
N MET A 249 -16.04 -7.97 33.04
CA MET A 249 -16.77 -7.28 34.09
C MET A 249 -18.26 -7.29 33.84
N THR A 250 -19.05 -7.29 34.92
CA THR A 250 -20.48 -7.14 34.83
C THR A 250 -20.87 -5.65 34.75
N PRO A 251 -22.08 -5.29 34.26
CA PRO A 251 -22.54 -3.90 34.22
C PRO A 251 -22.61 -3.18 35.60
N ALA A 252 -22.49 -3.93 36.69
CA ALA A 252 -22.50 -3.39 38.05
C ALA A 252 -21.08 -3.14 38.60
N GLU A 253 -20.06 -3.66 37.98
CA GLU A 253 -18.64 -3.41 38.26
C GLU A 253 -18.11 -2.26 37.42
#